data_c891c6f345e19e166e169b7a9142fe49
#
_entry.id   c891c6f345e19e166e169b7a9142fe49
#
_cell.length_a   1.000
_cell.length_b   1.000
_cell.length_c   1.000
_cell.angle_alpha   90.00
_cell.angle_beta   90.00
_cell.angle_gamma   90.00
#
_symmetry.space_group_name_H-M   'P 1'
#
loop_
_entity.id
_entity.type
_entity.pdbx_description
1 polymer ?
#
loop_
_entity_poly.entity_id
_entity_poly.type
_entity_poly.pdbx_seq_one_letter_code
_entity_poly.pdbx_strand_id
1 'polypeptide(L)'
;SPTPVRDALSRLAAADALRQSRELGVIVPILGAAELEELHRLRIAVEGLAFANAAEMNRKADWRAFKLLHTDICRAAETARAVQLASAVWALRAALLGLSEPSVLSMFVDRIWCRFGPTFTQKAENPDTRREMTMRLGDIVEAIGQRDPSKAERAVIAEIDGCGLYRTLDVSQDLPAPPLVPNSASGSVAKGHIQSGAHHV
;
A
#
# COMPACT_ATOMS: atom_id res chain seq x y z
N SER A 1 -18.33 21.87 6.35
CA SER A 1 -19.17 20.93 7.11
C SER A 1 -18.30 19.80 7.67
N PRO A 2 -18.45 19.37 8.94
CA PRO A 2 -17.70 18.24 9.51
C PRO A 2 -18.03 16.90 8.86
N THR A 3 -19.17 16.77 8.23
CA THR A 3 -19.67 15.50 7.62
C THR A 3 -18.77 14.96 6.52
N PRO A 4 -18.35 15.73 5.49
CA PRO A 4 -17.51 15.19 4.41
C PRO A 4 -16.12 14.77 4.91
N VAL A 5 -15.58 15.43 5.93
CA VAL A 5 -14.30 15.05 6.54
C VAL A 5 -14.45 13.72 7.28
N ARG A 6 -15.52 13.54 8.05
CA ARG A 6 -15.79 12.29 8.75
C ARG A 6 -16.00 11.13 7.78
N ASP A 7 -16.72 11.35 6.69
CA ASP A 7 -16.95 10.35 5.65
C ASP A 7 -15.63 9.96 4.97
N ALA A 8 -14.77 10.93 4.65
CA ALA A 8 -13.45 10.67 4.07
C ALA A 8 -12.57 9.84 5.03
N LEU A 9 -12.52 10.21 6.31
CA LEU A 9 -11.78 9.47 7.34
C LEU A 9 -12.33 8.04 7.51
N SER A 10 -13.66 7.88 7.48
CA SER A 10 -14.30 6.57 7.56
C SER A 10 -13.94 5.67 6.37
N ARG A 11 -13.90 6.23 5.16
CA ARG A 11 -13.47 5.49 3.94
C ARG A 11 -12.00 5.07 4.02
N LEU A 12 -11.13 5.96 4.49
CA LEU A 12 -9.71 5.64 4.69
C LEU A 12 -9.51 4.58 5.78
N ALA A 13 -10.29 4.63 6.86
CA ALA A 13 -10.27 3.60 7.89
C ALA A 13 -10.80 2.25 7.38
N ALA A 14 -11.84 2.24 6.56
CA ALA A 14 -12.36 1.03 5.90
C ALA A 14 -11.37 0.42 4.88
N ALA A 15 -10.45 1.24 4.35
CA ALA A 15 -9.35 0.79 3.48
C ALA A 15 -8.08 0.42 4.27
N ASP A 16 -8.15 0.35 5.60
CA ASP A 16 -7.01 0.10 6.51
C ASP A 16 -5.84 1.12 6.39
N ALA A 17 -6.07 2.24 5.70
CA ALA A 17 -5.11 3.33 5.60
C ALA A 17 -4.99 4.13 6.91
N LEU A 18 -6.04 4.12 7.71
CA LEU A 18 -6.11 4.79 9.01
C LEU A 18 -6.61 3.83 10.09
N ARG A 19 -6.21 4.10 11.33
CA ARG A 19 -6.67 3.35 12.51
C ARG A 19 -7.25 4.32 13.54
N GLN A 20 -8.31 3.91 14.23
CA GLN A 20 -8.84 4.68 15.35
C GLN A 20 -7.98 4.46 16.60
N SER A 21 -7.55 5.55 17.21
CA SER A 21 -6.90 5.58 18.53
C SER A 21 -7.85 6.26 19.52
N ARG A 22 -7.94 5.70 20.73
CA ARG A 22 -8.77 6.28 21.81
C ARG A 22 -8.23 7.63 22.28
N GLU A 23 -6.92 7.82 22.22
CA GLU A 23 -6.25 9.02 22.75
C GLU A 23 -6.01 10.07 21.67
N LEU A 24 -5.66 9.65 20.47
CA LEU A 24 -5.21 10.53 19.38
C LEU A 24 -6.26 10.69 18.26
N GLY A 25 -7.43 10.06 18.40
CA GLY A 25 -8.46 10.06 17.36
C GLY A 25 -8.08 9.14 16.20
N VAL A 26 -7.92 9.69 14.99
CA VAL A 26 -7.57 8.91 13.79
C VAL A 26 -6.08 9.07 13.50
N ILE A 27 -5.37 7.95 13.37
CA ILE A 27 -3.92 7.92 13.14
C ILE A 27 -3.57 7.12 11.89
N VAL A 28 -2.43 7.43 11.28
CA VAL A 28 -1.78 6.59 10.28
C VAL A 28 -1.06 5.45 11.02
N PRO A 29 -1.40 4.17 10.77
CA PRO A 29 -0.76 3.06 11.47
C PRO A 29 0.69 2.89 11.02
N ILE A 30 1.57 2.64 11.98
CA ILE A 30 2.94 2.19 11.73
C ILE A 30 2.88 0.66 11.70
N LEU A 31 3.43 0.06 10.66
CA LEU A 31 3.46 -1.39 10.50
C LEU A 31 4.59 -1.99 11.32
N GLY A 32 4.27 -3.03 12.09
CA GLY A 32 5.27 -3.84 12.79
C GLY A 32 6.01 -4.79 11.84
N ALA A 33 7.12 -5.38 12.30
CA ALA A 33 7.96 -6.26 11.49
C ALA A 33 7.18 -7.45 10.89
N ALA A 34 6.31 -8.10 11.67
CA ALA A 34 5.50 -9.21 11.20
C ALA A 34 4.49 -8.78 10.12
N GLU A 35 3.81 -7.64 10.31
CA GLU A 35 2.88 -7.09 9.31
C GLU A 35 3.61 -6.71 8.02
N LEU A 36 4.82 -6.16 8.13
CA LEU A 36 5.64 -5.83 6.97
C LEU A 36 6.07 -7.06 6.20
N GLU A 37 6.44 -8.15 6.88
CA GLU A 37 6.80 -9.41 6.24
C GLU A 37 5.60 -10.04 5.51
N GLU A 38 4.42 -10.03 6.11
CA GLU A 38 3.20 -10.48 5.46
C GLU A 38 2.87 -9.62 4.23
N LEU A 39 2.99 -8.30 4.37
CA LEU A 39 2.74 -7.36 3.28
C LEU A 39 3.75 -7.51 2.16
N HIS A 40 5.01 -7.80 2.46
CA HIS A 40 6.04 -8.11 1.49
C HIS A 40 5.64 -9.29 0.61
N ARG A 41 5.28 -10.42 1.22
CA ARG A 41 4.83 -11.62 0.50
C ARG A 41 3.58 -11.36 -0.35
N LEU A 42 2.64 -10.58 0.21
CA LEU A 42 1.42 -10.20 -0.50
C LEU A 42 1.74 -9.29 -1.71
N ARG A 43 2.65 -8.34 -1.56
CA ARG A 43 3.11 -7.47 -2.65
C ARG A 43 3.73 -8.29 -3.79
N ILE A 44 4.63 -9.20 -3.49
CA ILE A 44 5.25 -10.08 -4.49
C ILE A 44 4.17 -10.80 -5.30
N ALA A 45 3.21 -11.44 -4.64
CA ALA A 45 2.19 -12.23 -5.30
C ALA A 45 1.22 -11.36 -6.13
N VAL A 46 0.71 -10.27 -5.57
CA VAL A 46 -0.35 -9.47 -6.20
C VAL A 46 0.23 -8.47 -7.20
N GLU A 47 1.29 -7.74 -6.82
CA GLU A 47 1.90 -6.75 -7.72
C GLU A 47 2.64 -7.42 -8.88
N GLY A 48 3.34 -8.54 -8.62
CA GLY A 48 3.98 -9.31 -9.68
C GLY A 48 2.99 -9.69 -10.79
N LEU A 49 1.86 -10.30 -10.40
CA LEU A 49 0.81 -10.67 -11.34
C LEU A 49 0.15 -9.45 -12.02
N ALA A 50 -0.10 -8.37 -11.26
CA ALA A 50 -0.73 -7.16 -11.80
C ALA A 50 0.12 -6.50 -12.88
N PHE A 51 1.43 -6.39 -12.66
CA PHE A 51 2.35 -5.78 -13.63
C PHE A 51 2.65 -6.71 -14.82
N ALA A 52 2.65 -8.03 -14.63
CA ALA A 52 2.70 -8.98 -15.74
C ALA A 52 1.48 -8.79 -16.67
N ASN A 53 0.28 -8.72 -16.11
CA ASN A 53 -0.93 -8.45 -16.87
C ASN A 53 -0.88 -7.09 -17.58
N ALA A 54 -0.38 -6.05 -16.90
CA ALA A 54 -0.21 -4.73 -17.51
C ALA A 54 0.74 -4.77 -18.72
N ALA A 55 1.82 -5.54 -18.65
CA ALA A 55 2.74 -5.74 -19.78
C ALA A 55 2.07 -6.46 -20.96
N GLU A 56 1.24 -7.47 -20.70
CA GLU A 56 0.51 -8.21 -21.73
C GLU A 56 -0.55 -7.36 -22.43
N MET A 57 -1.28 -6.55 -21.64
CA MET A 57 -2.40 -5.73 -22.13
C MET A 57 -1.96 -4.42 -22.77
N ASN A 58 -0.71 -4.03 -22.67
CA ASN A 58 -0.17 -2.76 -23.17
C ASN A 58 -0.13 -2.72 -24.70
N ARG A 59 -1.26 -2.46 -25.33
CA ARG A 59 -1.37 -2.41 -26.80
C ARG A 59 -1.25 -1.01 -27.40
N LYS A 60 -1.51 0.06 -26.64
CA LYS A 60 -1.67 1.43 -27.16
C LYS A 60 -1.02 2.52 -26.32
N ALA A 61 -0.30 2.19 -25.25
CA ALA A 61 0.26 3.21 -24.39
C ALA A 61 1.36 4.02 -25.07
N ASP A 62 1.34 5.31 -24.84
CA ASP A 62 2.47 6.17 -25.19
C ASP A 62 3.64 5.89 -24.23
N TRP A 63 4.45 4.96 -24.66
CA TRP A 63 5.63 4.49 -23.94
C TRP A 63 6.62 5.64 -23.64
N ARG A 64 6.69 6.65 -24.50
CA ARG A 64 7.56 7.80 -24.31
C ARG A 64 7.14 8.62 -23.11
N ALA A 65 5.83 8.77 -22.89
CA ALA A 65 5.29 9.48 -21.74
C ALA A 65 5.71 8.84 -20.41
N PHE A 66 5.64 7.51 -20.31
CA PHE A 66 6.07 6.79 -19.10
C PHE A 66 7.57 6.92 -18.84
N LYS A 67 8.42 6.88 -19.88
CA LYS A 67 9.84 7.11 -19.73
C LYS A 67 10.16 8.53 -19.27
N LEU A 68 9.45 9.53 -19.76
CA LEU A 68 9.61 10.91 -19.32
C LEU A 68 9.19 11.07 -17.85
N LEU A 69 8.03 10.52 -17.45
CA LEU A 69 7.60 10.52 -16.05
C LEU A 69 8.63 9.86 -15.14
N HIS A 70 9.18 8.72 -15.54
CA HIS A 70 10.25 8.06 -14.78
C HIS A 70 11.51 8.93 -14.68
N THR A 71 11.92 9.57 -15.75
CA THR A 71 13.07 10.48 -15.76
C THR A 71 12.85 11.65 -14.79
N ASP A 72 11.65 12.22 -14.77
CA ASP A 72 11.30 13.30 -13.85
C ASP A 72 11.28 12.83 -12.39
N ILE A 73 10.83 11.60 -12.13
CA ILE A 73 10.91 10.97 -10.79
C ILE A 73 12.36 10.80 -10.36
N CYS A 74 13.25 10.32 -11.22
CA CYS A 74 14.68 10.18 -10.91
C CYS A 74 15.31 11.53 -10.56
N ARG A 75 14.98 12.58 -11.31
CA ARG A 75 15.45 13.94 -11.03
C ARG A 75 14.88 14.47 -9.70
N ALA A 76 13.61 14.25 -9.45
CA ALA A 76 12.95 14.65 -8.21
C ALA A 76 13.49 13.89 -6.99
N ALA A 77 13.99 12.67 -7.14
CA ALA A 77 14.56 11.88 -6.06
C ALA A 77 15.76 12.54 -5.39
N GLU A 78 16.46 13.43 -6.09
CA GLU A 78 17.62 14.16 -5.56
C GLU A 78 17.21 15.35 -4.67
N THR A 79 16.08 15.98 -4.95
CA THR A 79 15.72 17.28 -4.35
C THR A 79 14.34 17.31 -3.67
N ALA A 80 13.43 16.43 -4.05
CA ALA A 80 12.08 16.44 -3.53
C ALA A 80 12.01 15.92 -2.08
N ARG A 81 10.98 16.37 -1.35
CA ARG A 81 10.63 15.78 -0.07
C ARG A 81 10.10 14.35 -0.29
N ALA A 82 10.35 13.44 0.68
CA ALA A 82 9.95 12.04 0.59
C ALA A 82 8.47 11.83 0.23
N VAL A 83 7.56 12.65 0.79
CA VAL A 83 6.12 12.61 0.47
C VAL A 83 5.85 12.92 -1.01
N GLN A 84 6.55 13.89 -1.58
CA GLN A 84 6.37 14.26 -2.98
C GLN A 84 6.90 13.16 -3.91
N LEU A 85 8.04 12.58 -3.57
CA LEU A 85 8.59 11.43 -4.29
C LEU A 85 7.66 10.23 -4.21
N ALA A 86 7.16 9.89 -3.03
CA ALA A 86 6.22 8.79 -2.83
C ALA A 86 4.95 8.96 -3.68
N SER A 87 4.40 10.17 -3.72
CA SER A 87 3.24 10.50 -4.54
C SER A 87 3.52 10.35 -6.03
N ALA A 88 4.69 10.77 -6.51
CA ALA A 88 5.07 10.66 -7.92
C ALA A 88 5.31 9.19 -8.32
N VAL A 89 5.99 8.41 -7.48
CA VAL A 89 6.20 6.97 -7.68
C VAL A 89 4.85 6.24 -7.74
N TRP A 90 3.95 6.54 -6.80
CA TRP A 90 2.61 5.97 -6.82
C TRP A 90 1.82 6.33 -8.09
N ALA A 91 1.85 7.60 -8.49
CA ALA A 91 1.16 8.06 -9.71
C ALA A 91 1.64 7.33 -10.97
N LEU A 92 2.94 7.11 -11.12
CA LEU A 92 3.48 6.32 -12.24
C LEU A 92 3.05 4.85 -12.16
N ARG A 93 3.12 4.22 -10.99
CA ARG A 93 2.69 2.82 -10.81
C ARG A 93 1.19 2.67 -11.11
N ALA A 94 0.36 3.57 -10.61
CA ALA A 94 -1.08 3.57 -10.89
C ALA A 94 -1.38 3.75 -12.40
N ALA A 95 -0.64 4.64 -13.06
CA ALA A 95 -0.77 4.83 -14.51
C ALA A 95 -0.34 3.58 -15.30
N LEU A 96 0.74 2.90 -14.89
CA LEU A 96 1.18 1.65 -15.50
C LEU A 96 0.13 0.53 -15.32
N LEU A 97 -0.46 0.43 -14.13
CA LEU A 97 -1.54 -0.53 -13.85
C LEU A 97 -2.85 -0.18 -14.57
N GLY A 98 -3.10 1.10 -14.81
CA GLY A 98 -4.24 1.58 -15.58
C GLY A 98 -4.20 1.23 -17.08
N LEU A 99 -3.08 0.69 -17.58
CA LEU A 99 -2.98 0.14 -18.93
C LEU A 99 -3.78 -1.16 -19.12
N SER A 100 -3.98 -1.91 -18.04
CA SER A 100 -5.00 -2.95 -17.99
C SER A 100 -6.34 -2.32 -17.63
N GLU A 101 -7.45 -2.88 -18.12
CA GLU A 101 -8.78 -2.43 -17.66
C GLU A 101 -8.88 -2.56 -16.14
N PRO A 102 -9.74 -1.75 -15.46
CA PRO A 102 -9.93 -1.86 -14.03
C PRO A 102 -10.15 -3.31 -13.62
N SER A 103 -9.20 -3.87 -12.89
CA SER A 103 -9.20 -5.28 -12.55
C SER A 103 -9.26 -5.46 -11.03
N VAL A 104 -9.67 -6.64 -10.61
CA VAL A 104 -9.63 -7.01 -9.19
C VAL A 104 -8.20 -6.83 -8.64
N LEU A 105 -7.19 -7.15 -9.44
CA LEU A 105 -5.78 -7.01 -9.03
C LEU A 105 -5.40 -5.55 -8.75
N SER A 106 -5.78 -4.60 -9.63
CA SER A 106 -5.49 -3.18 -9.40
C SER A 106 -6.12 -2.67 -8.11
N MET A 107 -7.34 -3.10 -7.78
CA MET A 107 -8.00 -2.75 -6.51
C MET A 107 -7.23 -3.28 -5.29
N PHE A 108 -6.66 -4.49 -5.36
CA PHE A 108 -5.83 -5.02 -4.28
C PHE A 108 -4.51 -4.28 -4.16
N VAL A 109 -3.87 -3.93 -5.29
CA VAL A 109 -2.65 -3.11 -5.28
C VAL A 109 -2.90 -1.76 -4.62
N ASP A 110 -4.02 -1.09 -4.92
CA ASP A 110 -4.40 0.17 -4.28
C ASP A 110 -4.49 0.03 -2.74
N ARG A 111 -5.14 -1.02 -2.26
CA ARG A 111 -5.26 -1.28 -0.82
C ARG A 111 -3.91 -1.57 -0.15
N ILE A 112 -3.06 -2.36 -0.82
CA ILE A 112 -1.71 -2.65 -0.37
C ILE A 112 -0.93 -1.34 -0.22
N TRP A 113 -1.00 -0.46 -1.22
CA TRP A 113 -0.28 0.81 -1.20
C TRP A 113 -0.85 1.83 -0.21
N CYS A 114 -2.15 1.85 0.05
CA CYS A 114 -2.72 2.63 1.14
C CYS A 114 -2.07 2.27 2.48
N ARG A 115 -1.77 1.00 2.70
CA ARG A 115 -1.15 0.50 3.92
C ARG A 115 0.37 0.64 3.94
N PHE A 116 1.02 0.42 2.81
CA PHE A 116 2.47 0.46 2.65
C PHE A 116 3.03 1.88 2.47
N GLY A 117 2.27 2.79 1.87
CA GLY A 117 2.70 4.13 1.49
C GLY A 117 3.38 4.94 2.60
N PRO A 118 2.89 4.93 3.85
CA PRO A 118 3.57 5.59 4.97
C PRO A 118 4.97 5.04 5.23
N THR A 119 5.14 3.70 5.21
CA THR A 119 6.43 3.04 5.36
C THR A 119 7.37 3.38 4.20
N PHE A 120 6.85 3.36 2.96
CA PHE A 120 7.59 3.79 1.78
C PHE A 120 8.10 5.22 1.94
N THR A 121 7.24 6.14 2.36
CA THR A 121 7.59 7.56 2.57
C THR A 121 8.69 7.72 3.61
N GLN A 122 8.60 7.01 4.73
CA GLN A 122 9.61 7.03 5.77
C GLN A 122 10.97 6.52 5.26
N LYS A 123 10.99 5.44 4.51
CA LYS A 123 12.23 4.89 3.92
C LYS A 123 12.81 5.81 2.85
N ALA A 124 11.96 6.52 2.11
CA ALA A 124 12.35 7.51 1.12
C ALA A 124 13.00 8.77 1.73
N GLU A 125 13.12 8.90 3.05
CA GLU A 125 13.98 9.91 3.67
C GLU A 125 15.47 9.61 3.46
N ASN A 126 15.86 8.35 3.27
CA ASN A 126 17.24 7.96 2.98
C ASN A 126 17.57 8.15 1.48
N PRO A 127 18.60 8.92 1.12
CA PRO A 127 18.96 9.20 -0.29
C PRO A 127 19.33 7.95 -1.09
N ASP A 128 20.05 7.00 -0.49
CA ASP A 128 20.46 5.77 -1.18
C ASP A 128 19.25 4.88 -1.49
N THR A 129 18.33 4.78 -0.54
CA THR A 129 17.06 4.09 -0.74
C THR A 129 16.27 4.74 -1.88
N ARG A 130 16.18 6.07 -1.94
CA ARG A 130 15.51 6.78 -3.05
C ARG A 130 16.11 6.41 -4.40
N ARG A 131 17.43 6.44 -4.50
CA ARG A 131 18.14 6.14 -5.77
C ARG A 131 17.84 4.71 -6.22
N GLU A 132 17.92 3.75 -5.32
CA GLU A 132 17.63 2.36 -5.62
C GLU A 132 16.18 2.15 -6.06
N MET A 133 15.23 2.70 -5.30
CA MET A 133 13.80 2.62 -5.62
C MET A 133 13.48 3.18 -7.02
N THR A 134 14.04 4.34 -7.35
CA THR A 134 13.79 4.99 -8.64
C THR A 134 14.44 4.25 -9.81
N MET A 135 15.63 3.70 -9.62
CA MET A 135 16.29 2.86 -10.64
C MET A 135 15.44 1.62 -10.95
N ARG A 136 15.02 0.88 -9.92
CA ARG A 136 14.21 -0.34 -10.09
C ARG A 136 12.84 -0.07 -10.71
N LEU A 137 12.26 1.09 -10.44
CA LEU A 137 11.05 1.54 -11.11
C LEU A 137 11.26 1.67 -12.63
N GLY A 138 12.46 2.07 -13.07
CA GLY A 138 12.85 2.13 -14.47
C GLY A 138 12.83 0.75 -15.15
N ASP A 139 13.29 -0.29 -14.46
CA ASP A 139 13.27 -1.65 -14.97
C ASP A 139 11.83 -2.14 -15.21
N ILE A 140 10.91 -1.80 -14.31
CA ILE A 140 9.48 -2.09 -14.45
C ILE A 140 8.91 -1.36 -15.68
N VAL A 141 9.18 -0.06 -15.78
CA VAL A 141 8.75 0.78 -16.91
C VAL A 141 9.26 0.19 -18.23
N GLU A 142 10.50 -0.25 -18.30
CA GLU A 142 11.08 -0.85 -19.50
C GLU A 142 10.46 -2.20 -19.84
N ALA A 143 10.28 -3.08 -18.87
CA ALA A 143 9.71 -4.40 -19.05
C ALA A 143 8.28 -4.35 -19.62
N ILE A 144 7.45 -3.45 -19.09
CA ILE A 144 6.10 -3.21 -19.61
C ILE A 144 6.15 -2.69 -21.05
N GLY A 145 7.11 -1.80 -21.38
CA GLY A 145 7.26 -1.27 -22.72
C GLY A 145 7.71 -2.29 -23.75
N GLN A 146 8.47 -3.27 -23.31
CA GLN A 146 8.87 -4.40 -24.14
C GLN A 146 7.74 -5.42 -24.29
N ARG A 147 6.63 -5.26 -23.56
CA ARG A 147 5.50 -6.21 -23.54
C ARG A 147 5.95 -7.62 -23.13
N ASP A 148 6.82 -7.68 -22.14
CA ASP A 148 7.33 -8.92 -21.57
C ASP A 148 6.74 -9.13 -20.17
N PRO A 149 5.65 -9.90 -20.01
CA PRO A 149 5.01 -10.16 -18.72
C PRO A 149 5.95 -10.77 -17.69
N SER A 150 6.78 -11.73 -18.13
CA SER A 150 7.73 -12.39 -17.24
C SER A 150 8.83 -11.46 -16.77
N LYS A 151 9.30 -10.55 -17.64
CA LYS A 151 10.27 -9.52 -17.27
C LYS A 151 9.66 -8.51 -16.32
N ALA A 152 8.41 -8.09 -16.54
CA ALA A 152 7.68 -7.17 -15.68
C ALA A 152 7.48 -7.73 -14.28
N GLU A 153 7.05 -8.99 -14.17
CA GLU A 153 6.91 -9.69 -12.88
C GLU A 153 8.25 -9.73 -12.13
N ARG A 154 9.32 -10.19 -12.79
CA ARG A 154 10.65 -10.24 -12.17
C ARG A 154 11.16 -8.86 -11.75
N ALA A 155 10.92 -7.82 -12.54
CA ALA A 155 11.34 -6.45 -12.21
C ALA A 155 10.63 -5.93 -10.97
N VAL A 156 9.32 -6.19 -10.84
CA VAL A 156 8.54 -5.82 -9.63
C VAL A 156 9.01 -6.59 -8.40
N ILE A 157 9.23 -7.90 -8.52
CA ILE A 157 9.76 -8.72 -7.42
C ILE A 157 11.14 -8.20 -6.99
N ALA A 158 12.02 -7.92 -7.95
CA ALA A 158 13.35 -7.38 -7.66
C ALA A 158 13.28 -6.01 -6.98
N GLU A 159 12.31 -5.15 -7.36
CA GLU A 159 12.09 -3.86 -6.68
C GLU A 159 11.63 -4.09 -5.23
N ILE A 160 10.68 -4.97 -5.01
CA ILE A 160 10.14 -5.27 -3.68
C ILE A 160 11.23 -5.86 -2.78
N ASP A 161 12.02 -6.80 -3.27
CA ASP A 161 13.10 -7.45 -2.51
C ASP A 161 14.30 -6.53 -2.29
N GLY A 162 14.65 -5.74 -3.29
CA GLY A 162 15.90 -4.98 -3.34
C GLY A 162 15.89 -3.70 -2.53
N CYS A 163 14.75 -3.03 -2.40
CA CYS A 163 14.68 -1.72 -1.75
C CYS A 163 14.98 -1.74 -0.24
N GLY A 164 15.39 -2.87 0.33
CA GLY A 164 15.75 -2.99 1.75
C GLY A 164 14.62 -2.61 2.73
N LEU A 165 13.43 -2.36 2.21
CA LEU A 165 12.28 -1.85 2.97
C LEU A 165 11.84 -2.81 4.09
N TYR A 166 12.17 -4.08 3.95
CA TYR A 166 11.80 -5.13 4.89
C TYR A 166 12.98 -5.63 5.73
N ARG A 167 14.24 -5.31 5.33
CA ARG A 167 15.47 -5.84 5.96
C ARG A 167 15.97 -5.06 7.16
N THR A 168 15.57 -3.80 7.33
CA THR A 168 16.09 -2.91 8.36
C THR A 168 15.00 -2.15 9.09
N LEU A 169 14.06 -2.87 9.68
CA LEU A 169 13.47 -2.40 10.90
C LEU A 169 14.34 -2.96 12.02
N ASP A 170 15.42 -2.25 12.32
CA ASP A 170 16.05 -2.37 13.62
C ASP A 170 15.02 -1.87 14.64
N VAL A 171 14.29 -2.82 15.21
CA VAL A 171 13.22 -2.58 16.19
C VAL A 171 13.81 -2.03 17.51
N SER A 172 15.12 -1.77 17.53
CA SER A 172 15.85 -1.28 18.70
C SER A 172 15.75 0.23 18.93
N GLN A 173 15.08 0.99 18.08
CA GLN A 173 14.79 2.40 18.37
C GLN A 173 13.30 2.58 18.71
N ASP A 174 13.03 2.39 19.97
CA ASP A 174 11.96 2.93 20.82
C ASP A 174 10.91 3.84 20.13
N LEU A 175 9.96 3.21 19.45
CA LEU A 175 8.62 3.76 19.36
C LEU A 175 7.76 2.92 20.33
N PRO A 176 7.08 3.54 21.28
CA PRO A 176 6.19 2.80 22.17
C PRO A 176 5.18 2.05 21.30
N ALA A 177 5.10 0.73 21.50
CA ALA A 177 4.11 -0.09 20.83
C ALA A 177 2.74 0.57 21.02
N PRO A 178 1.97 0.80 19.92
CA PRO A 178 0.64 1.35 20.08
C PRO A 178 -0.15 0.43 21.00
N PRO A 179 -0.89 0.96 22.00
CA PRO A 179 -1.65 0.14 22.92
C PRO A 179 -2.56 -0.80 22.14
N LEU A 180 -2.40 -2.10 22.35
CA LEU A 180 -3.25 -3.12 21.77
C LEU A 180 -4.69 -2.82 22.19
N VAL A 181 -5.52 -2.38 21.26
CA VAL A 181 -6.95 -2.23 21.50
C VAL A 181 -7.53 -3.63 21.58
N PRO A 182 -7.99 -4.11 22.74
CA PRO A 182 -8.62 -5.42 22.82
C PRO A 182 -9.84 -5.42 21.90
N ASN A 183 -9.93 -6.47 21.11
CA ASN A 183 -11.02 -6.70 20.18
C ASN A 183 -12.34 -6.83 20.98
N SER A 184 -13.10 -5.75 21.11
CA SER A 184 -14.37 -5.71 21.84
C SER A 184 -15.53 -6.26 20.99
N ALA A 185 -15.31 -7.41 20.36
CA ALA A 185 -16.37 -8.18 19.70
C ALA A 185 -16.66 -9.49 20.46
N SER A 186 -16.95 -9.38 21.76
CA SER A 186 -17.70 -10.42 22.47
C SER A 186 -18.84 -9.72 23.21
N GLY A 187 -19.85 -9.34 22.42
CA GLY A 187 -21.15 -8.94 22.94
C GLY A 187 -21.75 -10.13 23.70
N SER A 188 -21.78 -10.01 25.00
CA SER A 188 -22.54 -10.84 25.89
C SER A 188 -24.00 -10.92 25.41
N VAL A 189 -24.38 -12.08 24.88
CA VAL A 189 -25.78 -12.42 24.70
C VAL A 189 -26.36 -12.62 26.11
N ALA A 190 -27.05 -11.61 26.62
CA ALA A 190 -27.82 -11.70 27.82
C ALA A 190 -28.92 -12.78 27.61
N LYS A 191 -28.82 -13.87 28.34
CA LYS A 191 -29.89 -14.85 28.47
C LYS A 191 -31.08 -14.20 29.14
N GLY A 192 -32.08 -13.81 28.37
CA GLY A 192 -33.39 -13.43 28.88
C GLY A 192 -34.07 -14.66 29.47
N HIS A 193 -34.28 -14.63 30.77
CA HIS A 193 -35.12 -15.56 31.50
C HIS A 193 -36.58 -15.40 31.02
N ILE A 194 -37.10 -16.40 30.34
CA ILE A 194 -38.55 -16.51 30.10
C ILE A 194 -39.14 -17.17 31.34
N GLN A 195 -39.77 -16.38 32.19
CA GLN A 195 -40.67 -16.89 33.22
C GLN A 195 -41.97 -17.35 32.57
N SER A 196 -42.22 -18.63 32.73
CA SER A 196 -43.52 -19.29 32.50
C SER A 196 -44.55 -18.75 33.50
N GLY A 197 -45.56 -18.04 33.03
CA GLY A 197 -46.76 -17.69 33.75
C GLY A 197 -47.94 -18.47 33.21
N ALA A 198 -48.30 -19.54 33.89
CA ALA A 198 -49.57 -20.21 33.68
C ALA A 198 -50.68 -19.42 34.36
N HIS A 199 -51.75 -19.09 33.66
CA HIS A 199 -53.08 -18.88 34.26
C HIS A 199 -54.17 -19.36 33.31
N HIS A 200 -54.91 -20.30 33.88
CA HIS A 200 -56.28 -20.67 33.69
C HIS A 200 -57.23 -19.54 33.20
N VAL A 201 -58.02 -19.77 32.22
CA VAL A 201 -59.47 -20.02 32.15
C VAL A 201 -59.80 -20.28 30.70
#